data_8b10ec86f4ceff8767b30c9fbdf62d20
#
_entry.id   8b10ec86f4ceff8767b30c9fbdf62d20
#
_cell.length_a   1.000
_cell.length_b   1.000
_cell.length_c   1.000
_cell.angle_alpha   90.00
_cell.angle_beta   90.00
_cell.angle_gamma   90.00
#
_symmetry.space_group_name_H-M   'P 1'
#
loop_
_entity.id
_entity.type
_entity.pdbx_description
1 polymer ?
#
loop_
_entity_poly.entity_id
_entity_poly.type
_entity_poly.pdbx_seq_one_letter_code
_entity_poly.pdbx_strand_id
1 'polypeptide(L)'
;MTLCKTALVTALVLSCGFSVLAYAHSGATGIVKERMDFFTQNKDNLKAIKTHFQNGDLDAIVPLATQIRDWAKKMPAYFPAGSDGKPSEASPQIWLDFSGFERAANANYQAANQLVIAAKAGDSKAAINAFKATAATCKSCHKSYKLD
;
A
#
# COMPACT_ATOMS: atom_id res chain seq x y z
N MET A 1 -70.17 12.60 -29.77
CA MET A 1 -69.01 13.52 -29.60
C MET A 1 -68.26 13.12 -28.31
N THR A 2 -67.27 12.32 -28.40
CA THR A 2 -66.47 11.85 -27.25
C THR A 2 -64.99 12.05 -27.57
N LEU A 3 -64.35 13.03 -26.89
CA LEU A 3 -62.97 13.38 -27.02
C LEU A 3 -62.13 12.32 -26.33
N CYS A 4 -61.25 11.69 -27.12
CA CYS A 4 -60.20 10.78 -26.63
C CYS A 4 -59.01 11.64 -26.15
N LYS A 5 -58.71 11.61 -24.85
CA LYS A 5 -57.52 12.24 -24.25
C LYS A 5 -56.37 11.22 -24.25
N THR A 6 -55.41 11.40 -25.14
CA THR A 6 -54.15 10.65 -25.13
C THR A 6 -53.22 11.21 -24.05
N ALA A 7 -52.96 10.41 -23.03
CA ALA A 7 -51.95 10.72 -22.01
C ALA A 7 -50.55 10.27 -22.50
N LEU A 8 -49.67 11.24 -22.67
CA LEU A 8 -48.26 11.02 -23.01
C LEU A 8 -47.48 10.66 -21.74
N VAL A 9 -47.08 9.41 -21.60
CA VAL A 9 -46.22 8.96 -20.48
C VAL A 9 -44.76 9.17 -20.89
N THR A 10 -44.15 10.21 -20.33
CA THR A 10 -42.70 10.47 -20.50
C THR A 10 -41.92 9.59 -19.54
N ALA A 11 -41.29 8.55 -20.05
CA ALA A 11 -40.38 7.70 -19.29
C ALA A 11 -39.04 8.42 -19.04
N LEU A 12 -38.80 8.84 -17.81
CA LEU A 12 -37.51 9.41 -17.35
C LEU A 12 -36.53 8.27 -17.12
N VAL A 13 -35.62 8.05 -18.08
CA VAL A 13 -34.54 7.07 -17.94
C VAL A 13 -33.47 7.67 -17.01
N LEU A 14 -33.42 7.19 -15.75
CA LEU A 14 -32.40 7.54 -14.78
C LEU A 14 -31.13 6.77 -15.13
N SER A 15 -30.23 7.40 -15.89
CA SER A 15 -28.90 6.84 -16.16
C SER A 15 -28.06 6.91 -14.88
N CYS A 16 -27.99 5.78 -14.17
CA CYS A 16 -27.09 5.57 -13.05
C CYS A 16 -25.65 5.52 -13.62
N GLY A 17 -24.94 6.65 -13.58
CA GLY A 17 -23.55 6.73 -13.96
C GLY A 17 -22.70 5.95 -12.96
N PHE A 18 -22.25 4.75 -13.33
CA PHE A 18 -21.20 4.04 -12.60
C PHE A 18 -19.89 4.84 -12.76
N SER A 19 -19.56 5.61 -11.74
CA SER A 19 -18.23 6.22 -11.62
C SER A 19 -17.22 5.11 -11.36
N VAL A 20 -16.55 4.63 -12.42
CA VAL A 20 -15.40 3.73 -12.30
C VAL A 20 -14.29 4.56 -11.68
N LEU A 21 -14.00 4.32 -10.41
CA LEU A 21 -12.80 4.86 -9.76
C LEU A 21 -11.60 4.33 -10.53
N ALA A 22 -10.98 5.20 -11.33
CA ALA A 22 -9.74 4.89 -12.01
C ALA A 22 -8.65 4.66 -10.97
N TYR A 23 -8.29 3.39 -10.75
CA TYR A 23 -7.17 3.02 -9.91
C TYR A 23 -5.88 3.60 -10.54
N ALA A 24 -5.07 4.27 -9.72
CA ALA A 24 -3.81 4.93 -10.11
C ALA A 24 -2.73 3.98 -10.71
N HIS A 25 -3.04 2.71 -10.88
CA HIS A 25 -2.18 1.65 -11.42
C HIS A 25 -2.72 1.08 -12.75
N SER A 26 -3.47 1.89 -13.53
CA SER A 26 -3.99 1.45 -14.82
C SER A 26 -2.84 1.05 -15.76
N GLY A 27 -2.86 -0.22 -16.20
CA GLY A 27 -1.87 -0.78 -17.12
C GLY A 27 -0.80 -1.68 -16.48
N ALA A 28 -0.67 -1.75 -15.15
CA ALA A 28 0.20 -2.73 -14.51
C ALA A 28 -0.40 -4.14 -14.57
N THR A 29 0.43 -5.12 -14.91
CA THR A 29 0.06 -6.55 -14.96
C THR A 29 1.14 -7.41 -14.29
N GLY A 30 0.81 -8.68 -14.00
CA GLY A 30 1.76 -9.65 -13.45
C GLY A 30 2.44 -9.16 -12.19
N ILE A 31 3.74 -9.48 -12.04
CA ILE A 31 4.53 -9.19 -10.84
C ILE A 31 4.65 -7.69 -10.52
N VAL A 32 4.60 -6.82 -11.57
CA VAL A 32 4.61 -5.37 -11.38
C VAL A 32 3.33 -4.93 -10.66
N LYS A 33 2.18 -5.43 -11.09
CA LYS A 33 0.90 -5.13 -10.44
C LYS A 33 0.89 -5.63 -8.99
N GLU A 34 1.30 -6.87 -8.77
CA GLU A 34 1.33 -7.48 -7.44
C GLU A 34 2.16 -6.65 -6.44
N ARG A 35 3.39 -6.26 -6.81
CA ARG A 35 4.22 -5.44 -5.92
C ARG A 35 3.63 -4.04 -5.67
N MET A 36 2.99 -3.43 -6.66
CA MET A 36 2.31 -2.13 -6.50
C MET A 36 1.11 -2.24 -5.56
N ASP A 37 0.35 -3.34 -5.62
CA ASP A 37 -0.74 -3.63 -4.69
C ASP A 37 -0.22 -3.79 -3.27
N PHE A 38 0.90 -4.51 -3.05
CA PHE A 38 1.53 -4.63 -1.74
C PHE A 38 2.03 -3.28 -1.18
N PHE A 39 2.60 -2.42 -2.01
CA PHE A 39 2.99 -1.07 -1.57
C PHE A 39 1.77 -0.21 -1.20
N THR A 40 0.68 -0.33 -1.95
CA THR A 40 -0.59 0.34 -1.63
C THR A 40 -1.13 -0.16 -0.29
N GLN A 41 -1.15 -1.48 -0.08
CA GLN A 41 -1.54 -2.09 1.19
C GLN A 41 -0.68 -1.59 2.35
N ASN A 42 0.65 -1.52 2.17
CA ASN A 42 1.55 -1.01 3.22
C ASN A 42 1.27 0.46 3.57
N LYS A 43 1.01 1.30 2.56
CA LYS A 43 0.61 2.70 2.78
C LYS A 43 -0.67 2.80 3.60
N ASP A 44 -1.67 1.96 3.31
CA ASP A 44 -2.94 1.97 4.02
C ASP A 44 -2.79 1.38 5.43
N ASN A 45 -1.97 0.33 5.60
CA ASN A 45 -1.60 -0.19 6.92
C ASN A 45 -0.93 0.89 7.80
N LEU A 46 0.02 1.66 7.26
CA LEU A 46 0.67 2.75 8.02
C LEU A 46 -0.33 3.83 8.46
N LYS A 47 -1.30 4.17 7.61
CA LYS A 47 -2.38 5.12 7.97
C LYS A 47 -3.25 4.56 9.09
N ALA A 48 -3.68 3.30 8.97
CA ALA A 48 -4.51 2.64 9.97
C ALA A 48 -3.78 2.51 11.31
N ILE A 49 -2.49 2.12 11.31
CA ILE A 49 -1.66 2.06 12.51
C ILE A 49 -1.61 3.42 13.22
N LYS A 50 -1.45 4.51 12.47
CA LYS A 50 -1.47 5.86 13.05
C LYS A 50 -2.79 6.17 13.76
N THR A 51 -3.92 5.75 13.20
CA THR A 51 -5.25 5.92 13.81
C THR A 51 -5.39 5.06 15.06
N HIS A 52 -4.91 3.80 15.04
CA HIS A 52 -4.96 2.92 16.21
C HIS A 52 -4.09 3.45 17.38
N PHE A 53 -2.94 4.09 17.11
CA PHE A 53 -2.19 4.78 18.16
C PHE A 53 -2.98 5.92 18.82
N GLN A 54 -3.77 6.67 18.05
CA GLN A 54 -4.61 7.75 18.60
C GLN A 54 -5.71 7.21 19.51
N ASN A 55 -6.18 5.98 19.25
CA ASN A 55 -7.23 5.31 20.02
C ASN A 55 -6.66 4.43 21.17
N GLY A 56 -5.34 4.32 21.29
CA GLY A 56 -4.69 3.45 22.28
C GLY A 56 -4.83 1.95 22.01
N ASP A 57 -5.23 1.56 20.80
CA ASP A 57 -5.51 0.17 20.41
C ASP A 57 -4.27 -0.50 19.82
N LEU A 58 -3.40 -1.02 20.68
CA LEU A 58 -2.17 -1.70 20.26
C LEU A 58 -2.43 -3.08 19.62
N ASP A 59 -3.49 -3.77 20.02
CA ASP A 59 -3.81 -5.10 19.49
C ASP A 59 -4.16 -5.04 18.00
N ALA A 60 -4.90 -4.02 17.58
CA ALA A 60 -5.22 -3.79 16.18
C ALA A 60 -3.99 -3.43 15.33
N ILE A 61 -2.91 -2.93 15.94
CA ILE A 61 -1.65 -2.64 15.23
C ILE A 61 -0.92 -3.92 14.82
N VAL A 62 -1.01 -4.99 15.61
CA VAL A 62 -0.26 -6.24 15.41
C VAL A 62 -0.46 -6.83 14.00
N PRO A 63 -1.69 -7.08 13.52
CA PRO A 63 -1.88 -7.66 12.18
C PRO A 63 -1.39 -6.73 11.07
N LEU A 64 -1.55 -5.42 11.19
CA LEU A 64 -1.13 -4.43 10.20
C LEU A 64 0.41 -4.37 10.08
N ALA A 65 1.09 -4.30 11.22
CA ALA A 65 2.55 -4.32 11.29
C ALA A 65 3.13 -5.65 10.80
N THR A 66 2.45 -6.76 11.07
CA THR A 66 2.81 -8.10 10.57
C THR A 66 2.78 -8.13 9.03
N GLN A 67 1.77 -7.57 8.40
CA GLN A 67 1.69 -7.49 6.93
C GLN A 67 2.84 -6.67 6.34
N ILE A 68 3.19 -5.53 6.95
CA ILE A 68 4.34 -4.72 6.52
C ILE A 68 5.64 -5.52 6.64
N ARG A 69 5.86 -6.18 7.77
CA ARG A 69 7.03 -7.04 8.02
C ARG A 69 7.15 -8.15 6.98
N ASP A 70 6.07 -8.87 6.75
CA ASP A 70 6.05 -10.04 5.87
C ASP A 70 6.23 -9.64 4.40
N TRP A 71 5.68 -8.49 4.00
CA TRP A 71 5.99 -7.91 2.70
C TRP A 71 7.47 -7.55 2.57
N ALA A 72 8.04 -6.83 3.54
CA ALA A 72 9.44 -6.42 3.49
C ALA A 72 10.38 -7.63 3.32
N LYS A 73 10.08 -8.76 3.96
CA LYS A 73 10.85 -10.01 3.84
C LYS A 73 10.84 -10.58 2.42
N LYS A 74 9.68 -10.57 1.75
CA LYS A 74 9.53 -11.16 0.41
C LYS A 74 9.76 -10.18 -0.73
N MET A 75 9.84 -8.88 -0.44
CA MET A 75 9.91 -7.80 -1.42
C MET A 75 10.99 -8.01 -2.51
N PRO A 76 12.25 -8.40 -2.21
CA PRO A 76 13.26 -8.56 -3.25
C PRO A 76 12.85 -9.54 -4.37
N ALA A 77 12.14 -10.61 -4.05
CA ALA A 77 11.68 -11.58 -5.04
C ALA A 77 10.66 -11.02 -6.05
N TYR A 78 10.07 -9.87 -5.76
CA TYR A 78 9.11 -9.19 -6.63
C TYR A 78 9.76 -8.17 -7.59
N PHE A 79 11.10 -8.17 -7.66
CA PHE A 79 11.90 -7.32 -8.55
C PHE A 79 12.83 -8.13 -9.45
N PRO A 80 12.30 -9.09 -10.26
CA PRO A 80 13.13 -9.79 -11.23
C PRO A 80 13.69 -8.81 -12.26
N ALA A 81 14.82 -9.16 -12.89
CA ALA A 81 15.41 -8.37 -13.95
C ALA A 81 14.40 -8.07 -15.06
N GLY A 82 14.42 -6.83 -15.58
CA GLY A 82 13.51 -6.40 -16.65
C GLY A 82 12.09 -6.06 -16.20
N SER A 83 11.84 -5.93 -14.87
CA SER A 83 10.52 -5.54 -14.36
C SER A 83 10.40 -4.05 -14.00
N ASP A 84 11.21 -3.19 -14.64
CA ASP A 84 11.26 -1.72 -14.47
C ASP A 84 10.33 -0.95 -15.41
N GLY A 85 9.72 -1.63 -16.39
CA GLY A 85 8.84 -0.99 -17.39
C GLY A 85 7.62 -0.28 -16.78
N LYS A 86 7.19 0.81 -17.43
CA LYS A 86 5.97 1.55 -17.03
C LYS A 86 4.76 0.60 -16.90
N PRO A 87 3.88 0.83 -15.92
CA PRO A 87 3.77 1.98 -15.03
C PRO A 87 4.61 1.86 -13.74
N SER A 88 5.60 0.98 -13.67
CA SER A 88 6.50 0.86 -12.51
C SER A 88 7.30 2.15 -12.30
N GLU A 89 7.43 2.57 -11.05
CA GLU A 89 8.33 3.63 -10.61
C GLU A 89 9.63 3.07 -9.98
N ALA A 90 9.93 1.81 -10.26
CA ALA A 90 11.17 1.18 -9.79
C ALA A 90 12.37 1.80 -10.51
N SER A 91 13.34 2.32 -9.74
CA SER A 91 14.58 2.84 -10.31
C SER A 91 15.46 1.70 -10.82
N PRO A 92 16.14 1.86 -11.96
CA PRO A 92 17.18 0.92 -12.42
C PRO A 92 18.26 0.64 -11.38
N GLN A 93 18.46 1.54 -10.43
CA GLN A 93 19.41 1.38 -9.33
C GLN A 93 19.14 0.11 -8.50
N ILE A 94 17.90 -0.40 -8.47
CA ILE A 94 17.56 -1.67 -7.81
C ILE A 94 18.43 -2.81 -8.37
N TRP A 95 18.55 -2.91 -9.68
CA TRP A 95 19.28 -4.00 -10.35
C TRP A 95 20.76 -3.74 -10.46
N LEU A 96 21.21 -2.48 -10.40
CA LEU A 96 22.62 -2.10 -10.34
C LEU A 96 23.24 -2.35 -8.96
N ASP A 97 22.45 -2.23 -7.88
CA ASP A 97 22.86 -2.50 -6.49
C ASP A 97 21.80 -3.35 -5.78
N PHE A 98 21.56 -4.56 -6.29
CA PHE A 98 20.52 -5.43 -5.75
C PHE A 98 20.78 -5.78 -4.28
N SER A 99 22.05 -5.97 -3.90
CA SER A 99 22.42 -6.22 -2.49
C SER A 99 22.10 -5.04 -1.58
N GLY A 100 22.24 -3.80 -2.05
CA GLY A 100 21.81 -2.60 -1.34
C GLY A 100 20.29 -2.53 -1.20
N PHE A 101 19.57 -2.91 -2.25
CA PHE A 101 18.12 -3.01 -2.20
C PHE A 101 17.63 -4.07 -1.20
N GLU A 102 18.26 -5.25 -1.17
CA GLU A 102 17.99 -6.29 -0.17
C GLU A 102 18.24 -5.80 1.26
N ARG A 103 19.34 -5.06 1.48
CA ARG A 103 19.63 -4.45 2.80
C ARG A 103 18.55 -3.44 3.20
N ALA A 104 18.07 -2.62 2.26
CA ALA A 104 16.98 -1.67 2.52
C ALA A 104 15.66 -2.38 2.85
N ALA A 105 15.32 -3.46 2.14
CA ALA A 105 14.17 -4.29 2.44
C ALA A 105 14.29 -4.95 3.83
N ASN A 106 15.47 -5.47 4.16
CA ASN A 106 15.73 -6.06 5.48
C ASN A 106 15.65 -5.02 6.60
N ALA A 107 16.12 -3.80 6.39
CA ALA A 107 15.97 -2.72 7.38
C ALA A 107 14.47 -2.42 7.67
N ASN A 108 13.63 -2.43 6.65
CA ASN A 108 12.18 -2.28 6.83
C ASN A 108 11.58 -3.49 7.57
N TYR A 109 12.00 -4.71 7.22
CA TYR A 109 11.61 -5.93 7.94
C TYR A 109 11.92 -5.83 9.43
N GLN A 110 13.15 -5.46 9.80
CA GLN A 110 13.60 -5.37 11.20
C GLN A 110 12.79 -4.30 11.97
N ALA A 111 12.59 -3.11 11.38
CA ALA A 111 11.83 -2.05 12.00
C ALA A 111 10.36 -2.45 12.23
N ALA A 112 9.71 -3.04 11.23
CA ALA A 112 8.33 -3.52 11.33
C ALA A 112 8.21 -4.69 12.33
N ASN A 113 9.21 -5.57 12.43
CA ASN A 113 9.23 -6.64 13.42
C ASN A 113 9.32 -6.10 14.86
N GLN A 114 10.12 -5.05 15.09
CA GLN A 114 10.14 -4.38 16.40
C GLN A 114 8.78 -3.75 16.74
N LEU A 115 8.07 -3.20 15.75
CA LEU A 115 6.72 -2.69 15.94
C LEU A 115 5.75 -3.81 16.37
N VAL A 116 5.81 -4.98 15.72
CA VAL A 116 5.01 -6.15 16.08
C VAL A 116 5.28 -6.59 17.53
N ILE A 117 6.58 -6.67 17.91
CA ILE A 117 7.01 -7.09 19.24
C ILE A 117 6.49 -6.11 20.31
N ALA A 118 6.71 -4.81 20.09
CA ALA A 118 6.32 -3.78 21.03
C ALA A 118 4.79 -3.67 21.20
N ALA A 119 4.04 -3.78 20.08
CA ALA A 119 2.58 -3.77 20.12
C ALA A 119 2.03 -4.99 20.90
N LYS A 120 2.56 -6.19 20.64
CA LYS A 120 2.18 -7.41 21.40
C LYS A 120 2.50 -7.33 22.88
N ALA A 121 3.57 -6.62 23.25
CA ALA A 121 3.95 -6.42 24.65
C ALA A 121 3.12 -5.34 25.35
N GLY A 122 2.24 -4.62 24.65
CA GLY A 122 1.50 -3.50 25.19
C GLY A 122 2.37 -2.26 25.47
N ASP A 123 3.63 -2.23 24.99
CA ASP A 123 4.53 -1.10 25.18
C ASP A 123 4.28 -0.02 24.12
N SER A 124 3.38 0.90 24.44
CA SER A 124 2.99 2.00 23.56
C SER A 124 4.18 2.89 23.15
N LYS A 125 5.11 3.17 24.07
CA LYS A 125 6.27 4.03 23.79
C LYS A 125 7.23 3.35 22.79
N ALA A 126 7.56 2.08 23.02
CA ALA A 126 8.39 1.30 22.12
C ALA A 126 7.70 1.13 20.76
N ALA A 127 6.39 0.86 20.72
CA ALA A 127 5.62 0.72 19.49
C ALA A 127 5.61 2.02 18.65
N ILE A 128 5.42 3.19 19.28
CA ILE A 128 5.50 4.49 18.58
C ILE A 128 6.90 4.71 17.98
N ASN A 129 7.96 4.39 18.72
CA ASN A 129 9.33 4.53 18.23
C ASN A 129 9.61 3.57 17.05
N ALA A 130 9.17 2.32 17.15
CA ALA A 130 9.30 1.34 16.07
C ALA A 130 8.47 1.72 14.83
N PHE A 131 7.28 2.30 15.00
CA PHE A 131 6.48 2.83 13.90
C PHE A 131 7.20 3.96 13.16
N LYS A 132 7.79 4.93 13.89
CA LYS A 132 8.59 5.99 13.31
C LYS A 132 9.79 5.44 12.53
N ALA A 133 10.47 4.44 13.09
CA ALA A 133 11.58 3.75 12.43
C ALA A 133 11.11 3.05 11.14
N THR A 134 9.99 2.35 11.17
CA THR A 134 9.38 1.69 10.00
C THR A 134 9.09 2.71 8.89
N ALA A 135 8.46 3.83 9.22
CA ALA A 135 8.18 4.90 8.25
C ALA A 135 9.46 5.53 7.68
N ALA A 136 10.51 5.67 8.50
CA ALA A 136 11.81 6.20 8.06
C ALA A 136 12.50 5.28 7.05
N THR A 137 12.40 3.94 7.20
CA THR A 137 12.96 2.99 6.23
C THR A 137 12.27 3.08 4.87
N CYS A 138 10.96 3.31 4.82
CA CYS A 138 10.23 3.54 3.57
C CYS A 138 10.79 4.76 2.82
N LYS A 139 10.98 5.89 3.53
CA LYS A 139 11.54 7.12 2.95
C LYS A 139 12.97 6.91 2.45
N SER A 140 13.81 6.23 3.24
CA SER A 140 15.21 5.98 2.87
C SER A 140 15.31 5.09 1.62
N CYS A 141 14.53 4.01 1.56
CA CYS A 141 14.49 3.10 0.41
C CYS A 141 14.02 3.84 -0.86
N HIS A 142 12.94 4.63 -0.77
CA HIS A 142 12.40 5.37 -1.90
C HIS A 142 13.40 6.39 -2.45
N LYS A 143 14.20 7.04 -1.60
CA LYS A 143 15.23 7.98 -2.04
C LYS A 143 16.26 7.36 -2.99
N SER A 144 16.54 6.06 -2.84
CA SER A 144 17.59 5.37 -3.61
C SER A 144 17.02 4.52 -4.75
N TYR A 145 15.82 3.95 -4.57
CA TYR A 145 15.31 2.88 -5.41
C TYR A 145 13.95 3.17 -6.06
N LYS A 146 13.41 4.39 -5.92
CA LYS A 146 12.18 4.83 -6.59
C LYS A 146 12.49 6.00 -7.51
N LEU A 147 11.87 6.03 -8.69
CA LEU A 147 11.86 7.19 -9.59
C LEU A 147 10.92 8.28 -9.03
N ASP A 148 11.27 9.54 -9.28
CA ASP A 148 10.43 10.70 -8.94
C ASP A 148 9.25 10.85 -9.92
#